data_186c80f7dd2d6d36ca60fca4b8a922a1
#
_entry.id   186c80f7dd2d6d36ca60fca4b8a922a1
#
_cell.length_a   1.000
_cell.length_b   1.000
_cell.length_c   1.000
_cell.angle_alpha   90.00
_cell.angle_beta   90.00
_cell.angle_gamma   90.00
#
_symmetry.space_group_name_H-M   'P 1'
#
loop_
_entity.id
_entity.type
_entity.pdbx_description
1 polymer ?
#
loop_
_entity_poly.entity_id
_entity_poly.type
_entity_poly.pdbx_seq_one_letter_code
_entity_poly.pdbx_strand_id
1 'polypeptide(L)'
;MIKKILGLCAALIIISPTYAFAHGEMIRSNPAANSRVTAVPAEVSVEFDGKLQVLGNATINSITVKDDKGQIISERVSTVDGMKITSKITSLDVTGLISVSYRIVSEDGHPVEGEYSFTVGETPVAISAYGEEASEEEVETTEENGGNLLVNGVGILILVGIVFGIVRRIKK
;
A
#
# COMPACT_ATOMS: atom_id res chain seq x y z
N MET A 1 -44.83 -17.50 -0.22
CA MET A 1 -43.59 -17.50 0.55
C MET A 1 -42.35 -17.33 -0.33
N ILE A 2 -42.17 -18.06 -1.40
CA ILE A 2 -41.01 -17.99 -2.32
C ILE A 2 -40.73 -16.57 -2.85
N LYS A 3 -41.79 -15.82 -3.26
CA LYS A 3 -41.67 -14.43 -3.74
C LYS A 3 -41.10 -13.47 -2.67
N LYS A 4 -41.40 -13.69 -1.38
CA LYS A 4 -40.85 -12.88 -0.26
C LYS A 4 -39.38 -13.21 0.01
N ILE A 5 -38.98 -14.48 -0.12
CA ILE A 5 -37.60 -14.93 0.04
C ILE A 5 -36.75 -14.42 -1.12
N LEU A 6 -37.25 -14.47 -2.35
CA LEU A 6 -36.58 -13.94 -3.53
C LEU A 6 -36.35 -12.43 -3.44
N GLY A 7 -37.35 -11.70 -2.92
CA GLY A 7 -37.22 -10.26 -2.65
C GLY A 7 -36.19 -9.93 -1.56
N LEU A 8 -36.10 -10.73 -0.51
CA LEU A 8 -35.10 -10.55 0.54
C LEU A 8 -33.68 -10.84 0.06
N CYS A 9 -33.49 -11.89 -0.76
CA CYS A 9 -32.18 -12.18 -1.38
C CYS A 9 -31.75 -11.09 -2.35
N ALA A 10 -32.66 -10.56 -3.16
CA ALA A 10 -32.37 -9.45 -4.07
C ALA A 10 -32.00 -8.18 -3.29
N ALA A 11 -32.70 -7.88 -2.17
CA ALA A 11 -32.37 -6.75 -1.32
C ALA A 11 -30.98 -6.89 -0.66
N LEU A 12 -30.59 -8.12 -0.24
CA LEU A 12 -29.27 -8.37 0.35
C LEU A 12 -28.13 -8.14 -0.65
N ILE A 13 -28.33 -8.46 -1.92
CA ILE A 13 -27.31 -8.26 -2.97
C ILE A 13 -27.11 -6.75 -3.25
N ILE A 14 -28.16 -5.94 -3.16
CA ILE A 14 -28.09 -4.49 -3.40
C ILE A 14 -27.38 -3.75 -2.23
N ILE A 15 -27.41 -4.31 -1.02
CA ILE A 15 -26.78 -3.72 0.18
C ILE A 15 -25.32 -4.13 0.34
N SER A 16 -24.81 -5.07 -0.50
CA SER A 16 -23.40 -5.47 -0.46
C SER A 16 -22.51 -4.26 -0.79
N PRO A 17 -21.60 -3.83 0.12
CA PRO A 17 -20.69 -2.74 -0.19
C PRO A 17 -19.78 -3.18 -1.35
N THR A 18 -19.85 -2.46 -2.46
CA THR A 18 -18.82 -2.55 -3.49
C THR A 18 -17.61 -1.79 -2.97
N TYR A 19 -16.47 -2.46 -2.88
CA TYR A 19 -15.21 -1.77 -2.63
C TYR A 19 -14.93 -0.86 -3.82
N ALA A 20 -15.15 0.43 -3.65
CA ALA A 20 -14.68 1.43 -4.59
C ALA A 20 -13.17 1.57 -4.35
N PHE A 21 -12.35 1.14 -5.30
CA PHE A 21 -10.95 1.50 -5.33
C PHE A 21 -10.90 2.99 -5.69
N ALA A 22 -10.68 3.84 -4.71
CA ALA A 22 -10.36 5.23 -4.95
C ALA A 22 -8.95 5.27 -5.54
N HIS A 23 -8.76 5.94 -6.67
CA HIS A 23 -7.46 6.24 -7.27
C HIS A 23 -6.60 6.98 -6.24
N GLY A 24 -5.30 6.69 -6.18
CA GLY A 24 -4.35 7.29 -5.24
C GLY A 24 -3.47 6.26 -4.53
N GLU A 25 -3.40 5.03 -5.03
CA GLU A 25 -2.45 4.05 -4.54
C GLU A 25 -1.03 4.42 -4.99
N MET A 26 -0.07 4.37 -4.06
CA MET A 26 1.34 4.57 -4.37
C MET A 26 1.86 3.38 -5.18
N ILE A 27 2.23 3.62 -6.45
CA ILE A 27 2.78 2.58 -7.35
C ILE A 27 4.30 2.56 -7.33
N ARG A 28 4.94 3.68 -7.00
CA ARG A 28 6.40 3.80 -6.96
C ARG A 28 6.85 4.93 -6.07
N SER A 29 8.00 4.76 -5.43
CA SER A 29 8.74 5.83 -4.76
C SER A 29 10.19 5.85 -5.19
N ASN A 30 10.82 7.02 -5.09
CA ASN A 30 12.26 7.18 -5.28
C ASN A 30 12.81 8.08 -4.15
N PRO A 31 13.68 7.57 -3.26
CA PRO A 31 14.12 6.16 -3.16
C PRO A 31 12.97 5.18 -2.96
N ALA A 32 13.18 3.91 -3.37
CA ALA A 32 12.15 2.87 -3.20
C ALA A 32 11.91 2.59 -1.71
N ALA A 33 10.67 2.23 -1.37
CA ALA A 33 10.32 1.84 -0.01
C ALA A 33 11.21 0.67 0.48
N ASN A 34 11.67 0.77 1.73
CA ASN A 34 12.56 -0.18 2.39
C ASN A 34 13.94 -0.36 1.70
N SER A 35 14.28 0.50 0.75
CA SER A 35 15.59 0.46 0.09
C SER A 35 16.69 1.06 0.95
N ARG A 36 17.94 0.82 0.52
CA ARG A 36 19.12 1.46 1.07
C ARG A 36 19.82 2.25 -0.02
N VAL A 37 20.21 3.47 0.30
CA VAL A 37 21.01 4.35 -0.56
C VAL A 37 22.29 4.74 0.16
N THR A 38 23.38 4.93 -0.56
CA THR A 38 24.70 5.29 0.02
C THR A 38 24.76 6.73 0.49
N ALA A 39 24.00 7.63 -0.13
CA ALA A 39 23.92 9.05 0.21
C ALA A 39 22.48 9.54 0.12
N VAL A 40 22.18 10.62 0.84
CA VAL A 40 20.86 11.29 0.77
C VAL A 40 20.62 11.78 -0.66
N PRO A 41 19.49 11.45 -1.28
CA PRO A 41 19.14 11.97 -2.60
C PRO A 41 18.82 13.48 -2.52
N ALA A 42 19.01 14.19 -3.62
CA ALA A 42 18.65 15.61 -3.70
C ALA A 42 17.14 15.85 -3.60
N GLU A 43 16.34 14.84 -3.97
CA GLU A 43 14.88 14.88 -3.94
C GLU A 43 14.28 13.51 -3.64
N VAL A 44 13.07 13.54 -3.12
CA VAL A 44 12.22 12.35 -2.91
C VAL A 44 10.97 12.49 -3.76
N SER A 45 10.55 11.43 -4.41
CA SER A 45 9.32 11.44 -5.21
C SER A 45 8.44 10.22 -4.98
N VAL A 46 7.13 10.41 -5.15
CA VAL A 46 6.10 9.37 -5.07
C VAL A 46 5.23 9.46 -6.31
N GLU A 47 4.95 8.32 -6.93
CA GLU A 47 4.09 8.17 -8.09
C GLU A 47 2.87 7.34 -7.71
N PHE A 48 1.70 7.77 -8.16
CA PHE A 48 0.40 7.17 -7.86
C PHE A 48 -0.23 6.56 -9.10
N ASP A 49 -1.26 5.74 -8.93
CA ASP A 49 -2.02 5.08 -9.99
C ASP A 49 -2.96 6.04 -10.76
N GLY A 50 -3.14 7.26 -10.26
CA GLY A 50 -3.96 8.30 -10.87
C GLY A 50 -3.34 9.68 -10.78
N LYS A 51 -3.87 10.63 -11.54
CA LYS A 51 -3.43 12.03 -11.50
C LYS A 51 -3.78 12.67 -10.17
N LEU A 52 -2.94 13.60 -9.76
CA LEU A 52 -3.12 14.40 -8.56
C LEU A 52 -3.85 15.71 -8.90
N GLN A 53 -4.78 16.10 -8.04
CA GLN A 53 -5.49 17.36 -8.19
C GLN A 53 -4.54 18.53 -7.91
N VAL A 54 -4.60 19.56 -8.74
CA VAL A 54 -3.87 20.82 -8.55
C VAL A 54 -4.86 21.96 -8.56
N LEU A 55 -4.91 22.75 -7.50
CA LEU A 55 -5.82 23.89 -7.34
C LEU A 55 -5.03 25.21 -7.36
N GLY A 56 -4.68 25.68 -8.54
CA GLY A 56 -3.92 26.92 -8.69
C GLY A 56 -2.64 26.91 -7.84
N ASN A 57 -2.52 27.87 -6.91
CA ASN A 57 -1.38 27.99 -6.00
C ASN A 57 -1.62 27.32 -4.62
N ALA A 58 -2.72 26.59 -4.43
CA ALA A 58 -3.02 25.96 -3.17
C ALA A 58 -2.14 24.72 -2.94
N THR A 59 -1.51 24.64 -1.77
CA THR A 59 -0.68 23.50 -1.36
C THR A 59 -1.56 22.41 -0.76
N ILE A 60 -2.26 21.67 -1.62
CA ILE A 60 -3.13 20.54 -1.20
C ILE A 60 -2.40 19.20 -1.18
N ASN A 61 -1.26 19.12 -1.87
CA ASN A 61 -0.40 17.94 -1.93
C ASN A 61 0.93 18.26 -1.26
N SER A 62 1.45 17.33 -0.45
CA SER A 62 2.70 17.52 0.27
C SER A 62 3.44 16.22 0.49
N ILE A 63 4.77 16.30 0.49
CA ILE A 63 5.67 15.28 1.02
C ILE A 63 6.43 15.92 2.18
N THR A 64 6.53 15.22 3.28
CA THR A 64 7.38 15.57 4.43
C THR A 64 8.39 14.46 4.64
N VAL A 65 9.68 14.82 4.66
CA VAL A 65 10.77 13.87 4.91
C VAL A 65 11.41 14.20 6.24
N LYS A 66 11.60 13.18 7.08
CA LYS A 66 12.19 13.30 8.40
C LYS A 66 13.39 12.36 8.55
N ASP A 67 14.40 12.83 9.25
CA ASP A 67 15.54 12.00 9.66
C ASP A 67 15.17 11.07 10.84
N ASP A 68 16.15 10.29 11.31
CA ASP A 68 16.03 9.37 12.44
C ASP A 68 15.77 10.08 13.80
N LYS A 69 16.01 11.39 13.86
CA LYS A 69 15.73 12.24 15.02
C LYS A 69 14.37 12.95 14.93
N GLY A 70 13.63 12.71 13.84
CA GLY A 70 12.34 13.33 13.58
C GLY A 70 12.43 14.78 13.07
N GLN A 71 13.61 15.26 12.66
CA GLN A 71 13.79 16.59 12.10
C GLN A 71 13.34 16.58 10.64
N ILE A 72 12.60 17.62 10.23
CA ILE A 72 12.17 17.78 8.85
C ILE A 72 13.37 18.22 8.01
N ILE A 73 13.68 17.43 6.99
CA ILE A 73 14.80 17.64 6.07
C ILE A 73 14.33 17.90 4.62
N SER A 74 13.04 18.10 4.39
CA SER A 74 12.48 18.44 3.08
C SER A 74 12.03 19.88 3.01
N GLU A 75 11.90 20.43 1.77
CA GLU A 75 11.22 21.69 1.54
C GLU A 75 9.74 21.59 1.95
N ARG A 76 9.14 22.74 2.29
CA ARG A 76 7.72 22.82 2.66
C ARG A 76 6.77 22.67 1.47
N VAL A 77 7.27 23.00 0.27
CA VAL A 77 6.49 23.01 -0.96
C VAL A 77 6.94 21.83 -1.81
N SER A 78 6.00 20.98 -2.16
CA SER A 78 6.21 19.87 -3.09
C SER A 78 5.72 20.27 -4.50
N THR A 79 6.35 19.73 -5.53
CA THR A 79 5.97 19.93 -6.92
C THR A 79 5.17 18.73 -7.41
N VAL A 80 4.04 18.99 -8.07
CA VAL A 80 3.19 17.97 -8.69
C VAL A 80 3.33 18.02 -10.20
N ASP A 81 3.53 16.87 -10.82
CA ASP A 81 3.55 16.66 -12.27
C ASP A 81 2.72 15.41 -12.61
N GLY A 82 1.49 15.62 -13.03
CA GLY A 82 0.56 14.55 -13.36
C GLY A 82 0.26 13.60 -12.20
N MET A 83 0.80 12.39 -12.24
CA MET A 83 0.65 11.36 -11.21
C MET A 83 1.77 11.36 -10.17
N LYS A 84 2.75 12.26 -10.31
CA LYS A 84 3.96 12.29 -9.50
C LYS A 84 4.01 13.54 -8.62
N ILE A 85 4.41 13.37 -7.37
CA ILE A 85 4.77 14.46 -6.46
C ILE A 85 6.23 14.32 -6.07
N THR A 86 6.93 15.45 -5.97
CA THR A 86 8.36 15.53 -5.66
C THR A 86 8.62 16.59 -4.60
N SER A 87 9.48 16.31 -3.63
CA SER A 87 9.99 17.27 -2.65
C SER A 87 11.51 17.25 -2.63
N LYS A 88 12.13 18.43 -2.59
CA LYS A 88 13.59 18.56 -2.46
C LYS A 88 14.03 18.38 -1.02
N ILE A 89 15.21 17.79 -0.85
CA ILE A 89 15.86 17.63 0.44
C ILE A 89 16.74 18.85 0.72
N THR A 90 16.63 19.38 1.93
CA THR A 90 17.35 20.58 2.39
C THR A 90 18.61 20.25 3.19
N SER A 91 18.74 19.03 3.71
CA SER A 91 19.89 18.56 4.46
C SER A 91 20.44 17.27 3.83
N LEU A 92 21.65 17.34 3.27
CA LEU A 92 22.29 16.23 2.58
C LEU A 92 23.30 15.44 3.45
N ASP A 93 23.54 15.93 4.68
CA ASP A 93 24.47 15.29 5.63
C ASP A 93 23.69 14.52 6.69
N VAL A 94 22.90 13.54 6.25
CA VAL A 94 22.05 12.73 7.12
C VAL A 94 22.30 11.25 6.81
N THR A 95 22.34 10.43 7.85
CA THR A 95 22.47 8.96 7.76
C THR A 95 21.42 8.30 8.64
N GLY A 96 21.18 7.01 8.42
CA GLY A 96 20.20 6.25 9.18
C GLY A 96 18.85 6.12 8.49
N LEU A 97 17.81 5.88 9.27
CA LEU A 97 16.45 5.68 8.76
C LEU A 97 15.81 7.04 8.40
N ILE A 98 15.35 7.15 7.19
CA ILE A 98 14.60 8.31 6.69
C ILE A 98 13.14 7.91 6.52
N SER A 99 12.24 8.69 7.13
CA SER A 99 10.80 8.51 7.02
C SER A 99 10.21 9.52 6.06
N VAL A 100 9.38 9.06 5.15
CA VAL A 100 8.67 9.88 4.16
C VAL A 100 7.18 9.72 4.38
N SER A 101 6.49 10.80 4.70
CA SER A 101 5.05 10.86 4.77
C SER A 101 4.51 11.77 3.67
N TYR A 102 3.40 11.37 3.09
CA TYR A 102 2.74 12.15 2.03
C TYR A 102 1.26 12.32 2.32
N ARG A 103 0.73 13.44 1.85
CA ARG A 103 -0.70 13.70 1.76
C ARG A 103 -0.97 14.25 0.37
N ILE A 104 -1.84 13.58 -0.37
CA ILE A 104 -2.23 13.99 -1.73
C ILE A 104 -3.75 14.05 -1.85
N VAL A 105 -4.22 14.74 -2.88
CA VAL A 105 -5.61 14.70 -3.31
C VAL A 105 -5.63 14.15 -4.73
N SER A 106 -6.32 13.05 -4.95
CA SER A 106 -6.50 12.44 -6.27
C SER A 106 -7.40 13.32 -7.16
N GLU A 107 -7.38 13.10 -8.48
CA GLU A 107 -8.16 13.90 -9.44
C GLU A 107 -9.66 13.84 -9.15
N ASP A 108 -10.17 12.78 -8.55
CA ASP A 108 -11.55 12.61 -8.10
C ASP A 108 -11.88 13.36 -6.79
N GLY A 109 -10.90 14.06 -6.20
CA GLY A 109 -11.06 14.89 -5.01
C GLY A 109 -10.89 14.16 -3.67
N HIS A 110 -10.55 12.87 -3.66
CA HIS A 110 -10.34 12.15 -2.40
C HIS A 110 -8.93 12.36 -1.85
N PRO A 111 -8.77 12.73 -0.56
CA PRO A 111 -7.47 12.82 0.08
C PRO A 111 -6.95 11.40 0.39
N VAL A 112 -5.66 11.21 0.12
CA VAL A 112 -4.92 9.99 0.45
C VAL A 112 -3.68 10.35 1.24
N GLU A 113 -3.42 9.62 2.31
CA GLU A 113 -2.24 9.78 3.15
C GLU A 113 -1.53 8.44 3.27
N GLY A 114 -0.20 8.51 3.36
CA GLY A 114 0.59 7.31 3.58
C GLY A 114 2.02 7.66 3.96
N GLU A 115 2.79 6.62 4.27
CA GLU A 115 4.18 6.74 4.66
C GLU A 115 4.99 5.55 4.17
N TYR A 116 6.28 5.78 3.97
CA TYR A 116 7.28 4.75 3.76
C TYR A 116 8.62 5.20 4.31
N SER A 117 9.60 4.31 4.33
CA SER A 117 10.95 4.64 4.79
C SER A 117 12.01 4.05 3.86
N PHE A 118 13.20 4.64 3.91
CA PHE A 118 14.42 4.11 3.32
C PHE A 118 15.61 4.40 4.24
N THR A 119 16.73 3.75 4.03
CA THR A 119 17.93 3.93 4.86
C THR A 119 19.03 4.60 4.05
N VAL A 120 19.72 5.57 4.66
CA VAL A 120 20.89 6.22 4.11
C VAL A 120 22.14 5.74 4.84
N GLY A 121 23.17 5.41 4.09
CA GLY A 121 24.47 4.95 4.60
C GLY A 121 24.85 3.56 4.12
N GLU A 122 26.13 3.25 4.27
CA GLU A 122 26.67 1.96 3.90
C GLU A 122 26.16 0.86 4.83
N THR A 123 25.91 -0.32 4.28
CA THR A 123 25.73 -1.52 5.09
C THR A 123 27.06 -1.78 5.80
N PRO A 124 27.13 -1.96 7.12
CA PRO A 124 28.32 -2.50 7.74
C PRO A 124 28.65 -3.82 7.02
N VAL A 125 29.73 -3.83 6.25
CA VAL A 125 30.26 -5.08 5.72
C VAL A 125 30.78 -5.81 6.96
N ALA A 126 30.05 -6.82 7.42
CA ALA A 126 30.59 -7.76 8.36
C ALA A 126 31.79 -8.40 7.66
N ILE A 127 33.00 -7.97 8.02
CA ILE A 127 34.22 -8.65 7.62
C ILE A 127 34.19 -9.96 8.41
N SER A 128 33.57 -10.97 7.82
CA SER A 128 33.77 -12.35 8.22
C SER A 128 35.17 -12.74 7.79
N ALA A 129 36.15 -12.40 8.63
CA ALA A 129 37.42 -13.05 8.56
C ALA A 129 37.24 -14.49 9.06
N TYR A 130 37.64 -15.39 8.22
CA TYR A 130 37.92 -16.81 8.44
C TYR A 130 36.81 -17.84 8.39
N GLY A 131 37.01 -18.73 7.44
CA GLY A 131 37.00 -20.19 7.62
C GLY A 131 35.83 -20.91 6.98
N GLU A 132 36.11 -21.46 5.84
CA GLU A 132 35.74 -22.82 5.35
C GLU A 132 34.68 -23.57 6.18
N GLU A 133 33.56 -23.89 5.59
CA GLU A 133 33.21 -25.21 5.08
C GLU A 133 31.79 -25.21 4.50
N ALA A 134 31.68 -25.82 3.35
CA ALA A 134 30.44 -26.06 2.64
C ALA A 134 29.52 -26.96 3.44
N SER A 135 28.25 -26.58 3.58
CA SER A 135 27.15 -27.52 3.62
C SER A 135 25.97 -26.93 2.88
N GLU A 136 25.70 -27.52 1.74
CA GLU A 136 24.49 -27.34 0.97
C GLU A 136 23.32 -27.80 1.84
N GLU A 137 22.49 -26.89 2.34
CA GLU A 137 21.14 -27.19 2.77
C GLU A 137 20.19 -26.57 1.78
N GLU A 138 19.52 -27.42 1.04
CA GLU A 138 18.37 -27.11 0.21
C GLU A 138 17.32 -26.40 1.06
N VAL A 139 17.09 -25.11 0.82
CA VAL A 139 15.93 -24.41 1.33
C VAL A 139 14.79 -24.67 0.37
N GLU A 140 13.91 -25.58 0.74
CA GLU A 140 12.58 -25.72 0.16
C GLU A 140 11.85 -24.37 0.27
N THR A 141 11.66 -23.74 -0.87
CA THR A 141 10.74 -22.62 -1.01
C THR A 141 9.31 -23.13 -0.94
N THR A 142 8.71 -23.10 0.23
CA THR A 142 7.26 -23.21 0.35
C THR A 142 6.64 -21.90 -0.11
N GLU A 143 6.12 -21.89 -1.32
CA GLU A 143 5.20 -20.88 -1.80
C GLU A 143 3.87 -21.00 -1.03
N GLU A 144 3.67 -20.17 0.00
CA GLU A 144 2.35 -19.94 0.58
C GLU A 144 1.61 -18.85 -0.22
N ASN A 145 1.03 -19.26 -1.32
CA ASN A 145 0.03 -18.44 -2.02
C ASN A 145 -1.24 -19.28 -2.26
N GLY A 146 -2.16 -19.25 -1.31
CA GLY A 146 -3.40 -20.03 -1.43
C GLY A 146 -4.47 -19.85 -0.36
N GLY A 147 -4.35 -18.89 0.58
CA GLY A 147 -5.21 -18.83 1.76
C GLY A 147 -6.64 -18.30 1.58
N ASN A 148 -6.94 -17.48 0.59
CA ASN A 148 -8.21 -16.74 0.57
C ASN A 148 -9.30 -17.32 -0.35
N LEU A 149 -8.94 -18.15 -1.32
CA LEU A 149 -9.94 -18.71 -2.25
C LEU A 149 -10.77 -19.84 -1.62
N LEU A 150 -10.16 -20.62 -0.72
CA LEU A 150 -10.84 -21.73 -0.04
C LEU A 150 -11.82 -21.23 1.05
N VAL A 151 -11.48 -20.16 1.76
CA VAL A 151 -12.36 -19.60 2.81
C VAL A 151 -13.62 -18.99 2.19
N ASN A 152 -13.50 -18.29 1.07
CA ASN A 152 -14.67 -17.73 0.36
C ASN A 152 -15.53 -18.81 -0.31
N GLY A 153 -14.93 -19.87 -0.84
CA GLY A 153 -15.65 -20.98 -1.47
C GLY A 153 -16.50 -21.79 -0.47
N VAL A 154 -15.97 -22.06 0.71
CA VAL A 154 -16.68 -22.79 1.76
C VAL A 154 -17.87 -22.00 2.31
N GLY A 155 -17.72 -20.69 2.49
CA GLY A 155 -18.81 -19.80 2.92
C GLY A 155 -20.02 -19.80 1.97
N ILE A 156 -19.76 -19.77 0.66
CA ILE A 156 -20.80 -19.79 -0.37
C ILE A 156 -21.52 -21.12 -0.40
N LEU A 157 -20.80 -22.24 -0.27
CA LEU A 157 -21.40 -23.59 -0.26
C LEU A 157 -22.30 -23.80 0.95
N ILE A 158 -21.91 -23.31 2.13
CA ILE A 158 -22.73 -23.38 3.36
C ILE A 158 -24.01 -22.57 3.18
N LEU A 159 -23.95 -21.37 2.64
CA LEU A 159 -25.11 -20.52 2.36
C LEU A 159 -26.08 -21.19 1.39
N VAL A 160 -25.58 -21.75 0.30
CA VAL A 160 -26.38 -22.46 -0.70
C VAL A 160 -27.03 -23.69 -0.06
N GLY A 161 -26.32 -24.45 0.78
CA GLY A 161 -26.85 -25.61 1.50
C GLY A 161 -27.98 -25.24 2.47
N ILE A 162 -27.84 -24.15 3.20
CA ILE A 162 -28.88 -23.63 4.14
C ILE A 162 -30.14 -23.21 3.34
N VAL A 163 -29.98 -22.45 2.26
CA VAL A 163 -31.10 -22.00 1.43
C VAL A 163 -31.83 -23.22 0.81
N PHE A 164 -31.09 -24.19 0.31
CA PHE A 164 -31.66 -25.41 -0.25
C PHE A 164 -32.43 -26.25 0.79
N GLY A 165 -31.90 -26.37 2.00
CA GLY A 165 -32.54 -27.06 3.13
C GLY A 165 -33.85 -26.39 3.55
N ILE A 166 -33.87 -25.05 3.62
CA ILE A 166 -35.07 -24.27 3.95
C ILE A 166 -36.14 -24.42 2.85
N VAL A 167 -35.75 -24.34 1.57
CA VAL A 167 -36.69 -24.51 0.45
C VAL A 167 -37.31 -25.90 0.43
N ARG A 168 -36.51 -26.94 0.72
CA ARG A 168 -37.01 -28.32 0.80
C ARG A 168 -37.95 -28.57 1.97
N ARG A 169 -37.75 -27.87 3.10
CA ARG A 169 -38.62 -27.96 4.28
C ARG A 169 -39.96 -27.25 4.09
N ILE A 170 -40.02 -26.21 3.26
CA ILE A 170 -41.26 -25.46 2.96
C ILE A 170 -42.13 -26.17 1.89
N LYS A 171 -41.52 -27.07 1.10
CA LYS A 171 -42.25 -27.86 0.05
C LYS A 171 -42.82 -29.16 0.58
N LYS A 172 -42.54 -29.56 1.83
CA LYS A 172 -43.20 -30.67 2.54
C LYS A 172 -44.33 -30.12 3.43
#